data_1a691f8294a053d0700b65177d3c25c2
#
_entry.id   1a691f8294a053d0700b65177d3c25c2
#
_cell.length_a   1.000
_cell.length_b   1.000
_cell.length_c   1.000
_cell.angle_alpha   90.00
_cell.angle_beta   90.00
_cell.angle_gamma   90.00
#
_symmetry.space_group_name_H-M   'P 1'
#
loop_
_entity.id
_entity.type
_entity.pdbx_description
1 polymer ?
#
loop_
_entity_poly.entity_id
_entity_poly.type
_entity_poly.pdbx_seq_one_letter_code
_entity_poly.pdbx_strand_id
1 'polypeptide(L)'
;MKEYLTKDEIGRLIDTVKGRRDILLFRIGLAIGPRVSEIADITLQGIQSDRLKIHDIKKKEYRDVVIDSETRELLGRYLKSEWEPRHRRGQKADRHERLFYLSPKSINRIVKHWFKVAKIPDEKAHWHTLRHTYIYQSLEAGVPISHLCAQTGDSILVLIRDYGTPTIDSRNEVMEKRGRYWEGGSE
;
A
#
# COMPACT_ATOMS: atom_id res chain seq x y z
N MET A 1 11.62 -12.51 -11.38
CA MET A 1 10.82 -11.27 -11.42
C MET A 1 9.88 -11.33 -10.22
N LYS A 2 9.68 -10.24 -9.49
CA LYS A 2 8.72 -10.25 -8.36
C LYS A 2 7.30 -10.29 -8.88
N GLU A 3 6.45 -11.05 -8.22
CA GLU A 3 5.05 -11.20 -8.61
C GLU A 3 4.24 -9.98 -8.19
N TYR A 4 3.48 -9.43 -9.12
CA TYR A 4 2.54 -8.34 -8.89
C TYR A 4 1.19 -8.65 -9.57
N LEU A 5 0.15 -7.93 -9.19
CA LEU A 5 -1.18 -8.08 -9.78
C LEU A 5 -1.30 -7.26 -11.07
N THR A 6 -1.88 -7.88 -12.08
CA THR A 6 -2.31 -7.18 -13.30
C THR A 6 -3.53 -6.27 -13.01
N LYS A 7 -3.87 -5.35 -13.91
CA LYS A 7 -5.06 -4.50 -13.79
C LYS A 7 -6.34 -5.32 -13.65
N ASP A 8 -6.46 -6.41 -14.43
CA ASP A 8 -7.62 -7.30 -14.37
C ASP A 8 -7.71 -8.08 -13.05
N GLU A 9 -6.56 -8.53 -12.50
CA GLU A 9 -6.52 -9.18 -11.20
C GLU A 9 -6.92 -8.23 -10.07
N ILE A 10 -6.48 -6.97 -10.15
CA ILE A 10 -6.89 -5.93 -9.18
C ILE A 10 -8.39 -5.67 -9.29
N GLY A 11 -8.93 -5.52 -10.50
CA GLY A 11 -10.37 -5.34 -10.72
C GLY A 11 -11.16 -6.48 -10.08
N ARG A 12 -10.83 -7.73 -10.40
CA ARG A 12 -11.49 -8.91 -9.80
C ARG A 12 -11.37 -8.93 -8.27
N LEU A 13 -10.21 -8.56 -7.73
CA LEU A 13 -10.00 -8.52 -6.28
C LEU A 13 -10.90 -7.48 -5.62
N ILE A 14 -10.96 -6.26 -6.14
CA ILE A 14 -11.78 -5.16 -5.61
C ILE A 14 -13.26 -5.53 -5.65
N ASP A 15 -13.75 -6.12 -6.75
CA ASP A 15 -15.15 -6.54 -6.91
C ASP A 15 -15.52 -7.68 -5.96
N THR A 16 -14.55 -8.48 -5.57
CA THR A 16 -14.77 -9.72 -4.80
C THR A 16 -14.70 -9.48 -3.30
N VAL A 17 -13.79 -8.63 -2.82
CA VAL A 17 -13.58 -8.39 -1.39
C VAL A 17 -14.83 -7.79 -0.74
N LYS A 18 -15.26 -8.38 0.39
CA LYS A 18 -16.44 -7.95 1.14
C LYS A 18 -16.06 -7.59 2.59
N GLY A 19 -16.92 -6.78 3.22
CA GLY A 19 -16.69 -6.28 4.59
C GLY A 19 -15.72 -5.08 4.60
N ARG A 20 -16.13 -4.00 5.29
CA ARG A 20 -15.40 -2.72 5.27
C ARG A 20 -13.96 -2.84 5.78
N ARG A 21 -13.73 -3.73 6.77
CA ARG A 21 -12.38 -4.00 7.29
C ARG A 21 -11.46 -4.55 6.19
N ASP A 22 -11.90 -5.58 5.48
CA ASP A 22 -11.08 -6.24 4.48
C ASP A 22 -10.91 -5.35 3.23
N ILE A 23 -11.97 -4.63 2.83
CA ILE A 23 -11.89 -3.62 1.75
C ILE A 23 -10.83 -2.57 2.10
N LEU A 24 -10.87 -2.00 3.31
CA LEU A 24 -9.88 -1.02 3.75
C LEU A 24 -8.46 -1.62 3.83
N LEU A 25 -8.35 -2.86 4.33
CA LEU A 25 -7.08 -3.57 4.42
C LEU A 25 -6.41 -3.70 3.03
N PHE A 26 -7.16 -4.17 2.02
CA PHE A 26 -6.66 -4.29 0.65
C PHE A 26 -6.40 -2.94 0.01
N ARG A 27 -7.29 -1.96 0.26
CA ARG A 27 -7.08 -0.60 -0.25
C ARG A 27 -5.76 0.00 0.24
N ILE A 28 -5.48 -0.07 1.54
CA ILE A 28 -4.20 0.39 2.10
C ILE A 28 -3.03 -0.39 1.48
N GLY A 29 -3.16 -1.71 1.32
CA GLY A 29 -2.14 -2.55 0.69
C GLY A 29 -1.77 -2.09 -0.72
N LEU A 30 -2.79 -1.78 -1.53
CA LEU A 30 -2.61 -1.33 -2.92
C LEU A 30 -2.24 0.15 -3.05
N ALA A 31 -2.67 1.01 -2.11
CA ALA A 31 -2.47 2.46 -2.19
C ALA A 31 -1.10 2.94 -1.66
N ILE A 32 -0.52 2.23 -0.69
CA ILE A 32 0.74 2.64 -0.04
C ILE A 32 1.75 1.52 0.16
N GLY A 33 1.38 0.28 -0.12
CA GLY A 33 2.28 -0.87 -0.09
C GLY A 33 3.04 -1.12 1.21
N PRO A 34 2.43 -1.07 2.41
CA PRO A 34 3.12 -1.30 3.68
C PRO A 34 3.57 -2.75 3.80
N ARG A 35 4.59 -3.04 4.63
CA ARG A 35 4.90 -4.41 5.00
C ARG A 35 3.78 -5.00 5.86
N VAL A 36 3.61 -6.32 5.85
CA VAL A 36 2.54 -6.99 6.63
C VAL A 36 2.63 -6.71 8.14
N SER A 37 3.83 -6.56 8.68
CA SER A 37 4.04 -6.18 10.08
C SER A 37 3.68 -4.71 10.33
N GLU A 38 3.95 -3.84 9.38
CA GLU A 38 3.65 -2.41 9.46
C GLU A 38 2.14 -2.15 9.47
N ILE A 39 1.38 -2.79 8.56
CA ILE A 39 -0.08 -2.61 8.54
C ILE A 39 -0.74 -3.22 9.78
N ALA A 40 -0.21 -4.30 10.33
CA ALA A 40 -0.69 -4.89 11.57
C ALA A 40 -0.45 -3.98 12.80
N ASP A 41 0.51 -3.05 12.69
CA ASP A 41 0.93 -2.17 13.78
C ASP A 41 0.39 -0.73 13.69
N ILE A 42 -0.39 -0.40 12.64
CA ILE A 42 -1.02 0.92 12.54
C ILE A 42 -1.92 1.16 13.75
N THR A 43 -1.71 2.29 14.44
CA THR A 43 -2.51 2.71 15.61
C THR A 43 -3.44 3.85 15.23
N LEU A 44 -4.52 4.03 16.01
CA LEU A 44 -5.42 5.17 15.82
C LEU A 44 -4.71 6.52 16.01
N GLN A 45 -3.74 6.59 16.91
CA GLN A 45 -2.93 7.79 17.12
C GLN A 45 -2.09 8.15 15.88
N GLY A 46 -1.73 7.14 15.08
CA GLY A 46 -0.97 7.33 13.84
C GLY A 46 -1.81 7.81 12.66
N ILE A 47 -3.14 7.91 12.81
CA ILE A 47 -4.03 8.34 11.74
C ILE A 47 -4.15 9.88 11.77
N GLN A 48 -3.77 10.52 10.68
CA GLN A 48 -3.90 11.96 10.47
C GLN A 48 -4.84 12.23 9.29
N SER A 49 -5.15 13.49 9.03
CA SER A 49 -6.12 13.87 7.99
C SER A 49 -5.75 13.36 6.59
N ASP A 50 -4.48 13.37 6.24
CA ASP A 50 -3.97 13.07 4.89
C ASP A 50 -2.86 12.01 4.88
N ARG A 51 -2.51 11.45 6.05
CA ARG A 51 -1.39 10.52 6.19
C ARG A 51 -1.58 9.49 7.29
N LEU A 52 -0.82 8.41 7.21
CA LEU A 52 -0.68 7.40 8.23
C LEU A 52 0.75 7.40 8.76
N LYS A 53 0.92 7.37 10.06
CA LYS A 53 2.21 7.14 10.69
C LYS A 53 2.49 5.65 10.74
N ILE A 54 3.49 5.21 9.99
CA ILE A 54 3.89 3.81 9.86
C ILE A 54 5.15 3.57 10.68
N HIS A 55 5.13 2.55 11.52
CA HIS A 55 6.28 2.12 12.31
C HIS A 55 7.12 1.14 11.49
N ASP A 56 8.35 1.53 11.11
CA ASP A 56 9.33 0.61 10.56
C ASP A 56 9.99 -0.16 11.70
N ILE A 57 9.50 -1.36 11.94
CA ILE A 57 9.94 -2.23 13.05
C ILE A 57 11.45 -2.56 12.96
N LYS A 58 12.01 -2.64 11.74
CA LYS A 58 13.44 -2.95 11.55
C LYS A 58 14.33 -1.77 11.91
N LYS A 59 13.92 -0.55 11.53
CA LYS A 59 14.67 0.68 11.80
C LYS A 59 14.32 1.30 13.15
N LYS A 60 13.26 0.84 13.80
CA LYS A 60 12.68 1.42 15.03
C LYS A 60 12.32 2.91 14.89
N GLU A 61 11.89 3.29 13.71
CA GLU A 61 11.56 4.67 13.33
C GLU A 61 10.13 4.75 12.79
N TYR A 62 9.55 5.94 12.84
CA TYR A 62 8.26 6.22 12.22
C TYR A 62 8.46 7.01 10.95
N ARG A 63 7.64 6.73 9.93
CA ARG A 63 7.53 7.55 8.74
C ARG A 63 6.08 7.95 8.51
N ASP A 64 5.86 9.13 7.98
CA ASP A 64 4.55 9.57 7.51
C ASP A 64 4.36 9.12 6.07
N VAL A 65 3.23 8.47 5.81
CA VAL A 65 2.86 7.94 4.49
C VAL A 65 1.58 8.61 4.04
N VAL A 66 1.62 9.33 2.93
CA VAL A 66 0.47 10.04 2.38
C VAL A 66 -0.55 9.06 1.82
N ILE A 67 -1.84 9.31 2.09
CA ILE A 67 -2.96 8.52 1.58
C ILE A 67 -3.87 9.38 0.69
N ASP A 68 -4.37 8.77 -0.37
CA ASP A 68 -5.32 9.40 -1.29
C ASP A 68 -6.71 9.62 -0.66
N SER A 69 -7.54 10.41 -1.34
CA SER A 69 -8.88 10.80 -0.85
C SER A 69 -9.81 9.60 -0.66
N GLU A 70 -9.76 8.61 -1.55
CA GLU A 70 -10.60 7.42 -1.47
C GLU A 70 -10.20 6.54 -0.28
N THR A 71 -8.91 6.36 -0.05
CA THR A 71 -8.40 5.63 1.13
C THR A 71 -8.82 6.32 2.43
N ARG A 72 -8.79 7.66 2.47
CA ARG A 72 -9.27 8.44 3.63
C ARG A 72 -10.76 8.24 3.87
N GLU A 73 -11.56 8.27 2.82
CA GLU A 73 -13.01 8.09 2.95
C GLU A 73 -13.35 6.68 3.47
N LEU A 74 -12.73 5.65 2.92
CA LEU A 74 -12.91 4.27 3.39
C LEU A 74 -12.48 4.09 4.85
N LEU A 75 -11.36 4.70 5.23
CA LEU A 75 -10.87 4.71 6.61
C LEU A 75 -11.89 5.38 7.55
N GLY A 76 -12.40 6.55 7.17
CA GLY A 76 -13.42 7.26 7.95
C GLY A 76 -14.73 6.47 8.10
N ARG A 77 -15.18 5.80 7.04
CA ARG A 77 -16.37 4.92 7.09
C ARG A 77 -16.15 3.73 8.01
N TYR A 78 -14.99 3.08 7.93
CA TYR A 78 -14.64 1.95 8.78
C TYR A 78 -14.60 2.33 10.26
N LEU A 79 -13.93 3.44 10.60
CA LEU A 79 -13.83 3.93 11.98
C LEU A 79 -15.19 4.29 12.58
N LYS A 80 -16.11 4.81 11.78
CA LYS A 80 -17.45 5.20 12.25
C LYS A 80 -18.41 4.04 12.46
N SER A 81 -18.24 2.95 11.75
CA SER A 81 -19.30 1.93 11.65
C SER A 81 -18.92 0.52 12.08
N GLU A 82 -17.64 0.16 12.02
CA GLU A 82 -17.20 -1.23 12.27
C GLU A 82 -16.02 -1.33 13.22
N TRP A 83 -15.29 -0.22 13.43
CA TRP A 83 -14.18 -0.27 14.34
C TRP A 83 -14.68 -0.24 15.80
N GLU A 84 -14.35 -1.28 16.55
CA GLU A 84 -14.65 -1.36 17.98
C GLU A 84 -13.35 -1.50 18.78
N PRO A 85 -13.17 -0.68 19.83
CA PRO A 85 -12.01 -0.79 20.68
C PRO A 85 -12.02 -2.13 21.44
N ARG A 86 -10.89 -2.84 21.41
CA ARG A 86 -10.71 -4.08 22.18
C ARG A 86 -10.16 -3.78 23.58
N HIS A 87 -10.92 -3.01 24.36
CA HIS A 87 -10.58 -2.80 25.76
C HIS A 87 -11.50 -3.62 26.69
N ARG A 88 -11.00 -3.97 27.86
CA ARG A 88 -11.83 -4.63 28.87
C ARG A 88 -12.91 -3.64 29.34
N ARG A 89 -14.11 -4.16 29.62
CA ARG A 89 -15.25 -3.37 30.11
C ARG A 89 -14.80 -2.45 31.29
N GLY A 90 -14.96 -1.14 31.12
CA GLY A 90 -14.57 -0.14 32.10
C GLY A 90 -13.18 0.51 31.92
N GLN A 91 -12.39 0.13 30.94
CA GLN A 91 -11.14 0.84 30.60
C GLN A 91 -11.39 1.89 29.52
N LYS A 92 -10.74 3.07 29.63
CA LYS A 92 -10.74 4.07 28.57
C LYS A 92 -10.02 3.50 27.34
N ALA A 93 -10.52 3.85 26.14
CA ALA A 93 -9.83 3.52 24.88
C ALA A 93 -8.35 3.93 24.96
N ASP A 94 -7.45 2.97 24.72
CA ASP A 94 -6.02 3.22 24.69
C ASP A 94 -5.69 3.97 23.40
N ARG A 95 -4.92 5.06 23.49
CA ARG A 95 -4.41 5.81 22.31
C ARG A 95 -3.54 4.95 21.40
N HIS A 96 -3.04 3.83 21.90
CA HIS A 96 -2.26 2.85 21.15
C HIS A 96 -3.10 1.73 20.53
N GLU A 97 -4.44 1.87 20.53
CA GLU A 97 -5.30 0.88 19.88
C GLU A 97 -5.01 0.77 18.39
N ARG A 98 -4.92 -0.48 17.94
CA ARG A 98 -4.59 -0.78 16.55
C ARG A 98 -5.80 -0.57 15.64
N LEU A 99 -5.53 -0.05 14.44
CA LEU A 99 -6.55 0.06 13.40
C LEU A 99 -7.12 -1.32 13.05
N PHE A 100 -6.26 -2.32 12.91
CA PHE A 100 -6.64 -3.70 12.67
C PHE A 100 -6.14 -4.57 13.82
N TYR A 101 -7.05 -5.24 14.53
CA TYR A 101 -6.68 -6.24 15.54
C TYR A 101 -6.32 -7.58 14.89
N LEU A 102 -5.38 -7.54 13.95
CA LEU A 102 -4.94 -8.69 13.15
C LEU A 102 -3.45 -8.90 13.31
N SER A 103 -3.06 -10.16 13.50
CA SER A 103 -1.65 -10.55 13.39
C SER A 103 -1.21 -10.60 11.91
N PRO A 104 0.10 -10.48 11.61
CA PRO A 104 0.62 -10.71 10.26
C PRO A 104 0.17 -12.04 9.63
N LYS A 105 0.10 -13.09 10.46
CA LYS A 105 -0.41 -14.42 10.04
C LYS A 105 -1.89 -14.37 9.65
N SER A 106 -2.70 -13.64 10.42
CA SER A 106 -4.14 -13.49 10.13
C SER A 106 -4.35 -12.67 8.86
N ILE A 107 -3.56 -11.62 8.64
CA ILE A 107 -3.60 -10.81 7.40
C ILE A 107 -3.29 -11.68 6.18
N ASN A 108 -2.20 -12.46 6.21
CA ASN A 108 -1.87 -13.36 5.11
C ASN A 108 -2.95 -14.42 4.85
N ARG A 109 -3.65 -14.90 5.88
CA ARG A 109 -4.79 -15.80 5.72
C ARG A 109 -5.97 -15.13 5.02
N ILE A 110 -6.26 -13.86 5.34
CA ILE A 110 -7.28 -13.06 4.67
C ILE A 110 -6.91 -12.85 3.19
N VAL A 111 -5.64 -12.53 2.91
CA VAL A 111 -5.15 -12.39 1.52
C VAL A 111 -5.35 -13.68 0.74
N LYS A 112 -4.91 -14.83 1.27
CA LYS A 112 -5.10 -16.15 0.63
C LYS A 112 -6.56 -16.42 0.33
N HIS A 113 -7.46 -16.14 1.29
CA HIS A 113 -8.89 -16.33 1.09
C HIS A 113 -9.43 -15.52 -0.09
N TRP A 114 -9.23 -14.21 -0.07
CA TRP A 114 -9.78 -13.32 -1.09
C TRP A 114 -9.11 -13.51 -2.46
N PHE A 115 -7.81 -13.80 -2.52
CA PHE A 115 -7.14 -14.13 -3.76
C PHE A 115 -7.71 -15.38 -4.41
N LYS A 116 -7.96 -16.43 -3.62
CA LYS A 116 -8.63 -17.64 -4.10
C LYS A 116 -10.03 -17.36 -4.64
N VAL A 117 -10.85 -16.55 -3.94
CA VAL A 117 -12.20 -16.18 -4.40
C VAL A 117 -12.14 -15.34 -5.68
N ALA A 118 -11.18 -14.42 -5.80
CA ALA A 118 -10.93 -13.60 -6.98
C ALA A 118 -10.24 -14.35 -8.13
N LYS A 119 -9.97 -15.66 -7.96
CA LYS A 119 -9.25 -16.50 -8.95
C LYS A 119 -7.88 -15.93 -9.32
N ILE A 120 -7.17 -15.39 -8.34
CA ILE A 120 -5.77 -14.99 -8.46
C ILE A 120 -4.89 -16.20 -8.17
N PRO A 121 -3.82 -16.45 -8.93
CA PRO A 121 -2.92 -17.59 -8.76
C PRO A 121 -2.36 -17.70 -7.34
N ASP A 122 -2.23 -18.92 -6.83
CA ASP A 122 -1.81 -19.19 -5.44
C ASP A 122 -0.38 -18.69 -5.13
N GLU A 123 0.51 -18.68 -6.13
CA GLU A 123 1.87 -18.16 -6.00
C GLU A 123 1.89 -16.67 -5.65
N LYS A 124 0.86 -15.92 -6.05
CA LYS A 124 0.67 -14.50 -5.70
C LYS A 124 -0.01 -14.30 -4.35
N ALA A 125 -0.53 -15.35 -3.71
CA ALA A 125 -1.45 -15.25 -2.58
C ALA A 125 -0.74 -14.93 -1.24
N HIS A 126 -0.03 -13.82 -1.18
CA HIS A 126 0.61 -13.27 0.01
C HIS A 126 0.60 -11.73 0.02
N TRP A 127 0.72 -11.15 1.23
CA TRP A 127 0.64 -9.71 1.41
C TRP A 127 1.65 -8.91 0.57
N HIS A 128 2.87 -9.43 0.41
CA HIS A 128 3.92 -8.74 -0.35
C HIS A 128 3.56 -8.52 -1.81
N THR A 129 2.69 -9.32 -2.40
CA THR A 129 2.19 -9.08 -3.77
C THR A 129 1.49 -7.74 -3.90
N LEU A 130 0.72 -7.31 -2.89
CA LEU A 130 0.09 -5.97 -2.89
C LEU A 130 1.16 -4.87 -2.87
N ARG A 131 2.21 -5.03 -2.06
CA ARG A 131 3.34 -4.10 -2.02
C ARG A 131 4.10 -4.06 -3.34
N HIS A 132 4.38 -5.22 -3.95
CA HIS A 132 5.01 -5.29 -5.27
C HIS A 132 4.16 -4.62 -6.34
N THR A 133 2.84 -4.82 -6.29
CA THR A 133 1.88 -4.17 -7.17
C THR A 133 1.93 -2.65 -7.03
N TYR A 134 1.88 -2.13 -5.80
CA TYR A 134 1.98 -0.70 -5.52
C TYR A 134 3.26 -0.11 -6.11
N ILE A 135 4.43 -0.71 -5.82
CA ILE A 135 5.72 -0.19 -6.28
C ILE A 135 5.82 -0.25 -7.81
N TYR A 136 5.45 -1.39 -8.41
CA TYR A 136 5.49 -1.57 -9.85
C TYR A 136 4.60 -0.54 -10.57
N GLN A 137 3.34 -0.40 -10.16
CA GLN A 137 2.40 0.55 -10.76
C GLN A 137 2.83 2.01 -10.56
N SER A 138 3.43 2.33 -9.42
CA SER A 138 3.94 3.68 -9.17
C SER A 138 5.12 4.01 -10.10
N LEU A 139 6.02 3.06 -10.34
CA LEU A 139 7.12 3.24 -11.30
C LEU A 139 6.60 3.37 -12.73
N GLU A 140 5.64 2.55 -13.13
CA GLU A 140 4.95 2.64 -14.43
C GLU A 140 4.24 3.99 -14.62
N ALA A 141 3.67 4.54 -13.54
CA ALA A 141 3.05 5.86 -13.54
C ALA A 141 4.08 7.01 -13.51
N GLY A 142 5.37 6.73 -13.47
CA GLY A 142 6.42 7.74 -13.45
C GLY A 142 6.64 8.41 -12.09
N VAL A 143 6.19 7.80 -10.99
CA VAL A 143 6.45 8.32 -9.64
C VAL A 143 7.96 8.31 -9.37
N PRO A 144 8.57 9.43 -8.97
CA PRO A 144 9.99 9.49 -8.68
C PRO A 144 10.40 8.48 -7.61
N ILE A 145 11.53 7.79 -7.82
CA ILE A 145 12.00 6.74 -6.92
C ILE A 145 12.25 7.25 -5.49
N SER A 146 12.62 8.53 -5.34
CA SER A 146 12.77 9.19 -4.03
C SER A 146 11.45 9.25 -3.25
N HIS A 147 10.33 9.52 -3.93
CA HIS A 147 9.00 9.49 -3.32
C HIS A 147 8.60 8.07 -2.91
N LEU A 148 8.91 7.07 -3.75
CA LEU A 148 8.69 5.67 -3.39
C LEU A 148 9.51 5.23 -2.18
N CYS A 149 10.78 5.67 -2.08
CA CYS A 149 11.61 5.42 -0.89
C CYS A 149 10.96 6.01 0.37
N ALA A 150 10.48 7.25 0.31
CA ALA A 150 9.80 7.90 1.44
C ALA A 150 8.51 7.17 1.84
N GLN A 151 7.68 6.78 0.86
CA GLN A 151 6.42 6.08 1.11
C GLN A 151 6.63 4.66 1.64
N THR A 152 7.53 3.88 1.04
CA THR A 152 7.70 2.45 1.35
C THR A 152 8.69 2.18 2.48
N GLY A 153 9.59 3.13 2.76
CA GLY A 153 10.71 2.93 3.69
C GLY A 153 11.84 2.03 3.13
N ASP A 154 11.77 1.64 1.86
CA ASP A 154 12.86 0.93 1.19
C ASP A 154 13.97 1.89 0.78
N SER A 155 15.20 1.40 0.73
CA SER A 155 16.30 2.17 0.15
C SER A 155 16.22 2.16 -1.38
N ILE A 156 16.80 3.18 -2.01
CA ILE A 156 16.89 3.27 -3.46
C ILE A 156 17.55 2.04 -4.09
N LEU A 157 18.57 1.49 -3.43
CA LEU A 157 19.28 0.29 -3.89
C LEU A 157 18.35 -0.94 -3.91
N VAL A 158 17.48 -1.07 -2.91
CA VAL A 158 16.49 -2.15 -2.85
C VAL A 158 15.47 -1.99 -3.98
N LEU A 159 14.97 -0.78 -4.22
CA LEU A 159 14.00 -0.54 -5.28
C LEU A 159 14.60 -0.80 -6.67
N ILE A 160 15.83 -0.33 -6.92
CA ILE A 160 16.52 -0.57 -8.20
C ILE A 160 16.79 -2.07 -8.40
N ARG A 161 17.33 -2.75 -7.39
CA ARG A 161 17.62 -4.19 -7.48
C ARG A 161 16.38 -5.02 -7.77
N ASP A 162 15.26 -4.70 -7.10
CA ASP A 162 14.08 -5.54 -7.05
C ASP A 162 13.06 -5.24 -8.16
N TYR A 163 13.03 -4.02 -8.67
CA TYR A 163 12.03 -3.58 -9.66
C TYR A 163 12.64 -3.15 -10.99
N GLY A 164 13.94 -3.21 -11.09
CA GLY A 164 14.53 -3.29 -12.38
C GLY A 164 15.23 -2.08 -12.95
N THR A 165 16.03 -2.42 -13.94
CA THR A 165 16.60 -1.49 -14.90
C THR A 165 15.48 -1.04 -15.84
N PRO A 166 15.29 0.25 -16.09
CA PRO A 166 14.33 0.74 -17.07
C PRO A 166 14.53 0.06 -18.41
N THR A 167 13.47 -0.38 -19.05
CA THR A 167 13.53 -0.94 -20.40
C THR A 167 14.01 0.12 -21.41
N ILE A 168 14.48 -0.29 -22.58
CA ILE A 168 14.87 0.65 -23.62
C ILE A 168 13.68 1.54 -24.01
N ASP A 169 12.48 0.97 -24.13
CA ASP A 169 11.27 1.72 -24.47
C ASP A 169 10.90 2.77 -23.42
N SER A 170 10.96 2.39 -22.12
CA SER A 170 10.75 3.33 -21.01
C SER A 170 11.79 4.46 -21.00
N ARG A 171 13.05 4.15 -21.32
CA ARG A 171 14.10 5.18 -21.44
C ARG A 171 13.86 6.11 -22.62
N ASN A 172 13.45 5.58 -23.76
CA ASN A 172 13.11 6.37 -24.94
C ASN A 172 11.95 7.34 -24.64
N GLU A 173 10.88 6.85 -24.00
CA GLU A 173 9.74 7.69 -23.59
C GLU A 173 10.15 8.85 -22.69
N VAL A 174 11.02 8.60 -21.72
CA VAL A 174 11.55 9.65 -20.83
C VAL A 174 12.40 10.65 -21.59
N MET A 175 13.22 10.18 -22.54
CA MET A 175 14.07 11.06 -23.35
C MET A 175 13.25 11.92 -24.34
N GLU A 176 12.18 11.38 -24.90
CA GLU A 176 11.23 12.13 -25.70
C GLU A 176 10.49 13.23 -24.88
N LYS A 177 10.07 12.90 -23.67
CA LYS A 177 9.48 13.89 -22.75
C LYS A 177 10.49 14.99 -22.41
N ARG A 178 11.76 14.64 -22.22
CA ARG A 178 12.84 15.61 -21.96
C ARG A 178 13.09 16.51 -23.18
N GLY A 179 13.10 15.92 -24.39
CA GLY A 179 13.27 16.68 -25.65
C GLY A 179 12.25 17.82 -25.75
N ARG A 180 10.98 17.49 -25.54
CA ARG A 180 9.87 18.48 -25.58
C ARG A 180 10.00 19.62 -24.55
N TYR A 181 10.72 19.41 -23.45
CA TYR A 181 10.96 20.47 -22.46
C TYR A 181 11.80 21.63 -23.00
N TRP A 182 12.65 21.38 -24.02
CA TRP A 182 13.48 22.39 -24.66
C TRP A 182 12.78 23.07 -25.83
N GLU A 183 11.74 22.46 -26.40
CA GLU A 183 10.98 23.00 -27.55
C GLU A 183 9.92 24.04 -27.11
N GLY A 184 9.52 24.06 -25.85
CA GLY A 184 8.52 24.98 -25.27
C GLY A 184 9.06 26.36 -24.88
N GLY A 185 10.27 26.73 -25.26
CA GLY A 185 10.92 28.00 -24.93
C GLY A 185 10.82 29.08 -26.00
N SER A 186 9.89 28.99 -26.93
CA SER A 186 9.68 29.98 -27.99
C SER A 186 8.21 30.42 -28.02
N GLU A 187 7.77 31.16 -27.00
CA GLU A 187 6.65 32.11 -27.06
C GLU A 187 7.00 33.39 -26.27
#